data_1a53f93a0604405b5694922d66f3f301
#
_entry.id   1a53f93a0604405b5694922d66f3f301
#
_cell.length_a   1.000
_cell.length_b   1.000
_cell.length_c   1.000
_cell.angle_alpha   90.00
_cell.angle_beta   90.00
_cell.angle_gamma   90.00
#
_symmetry.space_group_name_H-M   'P 1'
#
loop_
_entity.id
_entity.type
_entity.pdbx_description
1 polymer ?
#
loop_
_entity_poly.entity_id
_entity_poly.type
_entity_poly.pdbx_seq_one_letter_code
_entity_poly.pdbx_strand_id
1 'polypeptide(L)'
;MIDGATGPQWGLLGATFIAICSFLPLYLAPSSVAEIVKPLFVVLAISLGLSWILALTQTTVFGNFILKAKANGDAKDPYDKPFYHKFASILRTLIRRKVLTLGSMVALFIISLVIMGMMPQNFFPSLDKPYFRADVFYPDGYSINDVVKEMKSVEEHLAQQPEVKKVSITFGSTPLRYYLASTSVGPKPNFANVLVELTDSKYTKEYEENFDGYMKANYPNAITRTSLFKLSPAVDAAIEIGFIGPNTDTLVALTNQALEIMHRNPDLINIRNSWGNKIPVWKPVYSPERAQPLGVSRQGMAQSIQIGTTGMTLGEYRQGDQVLPILLKDNTVDSFRINDLRTLPVFGTGNETTSLEQVVSDFDFQYRFSNVKDYNRQMVMMAQCDPRRGVNAIAAFNQVWSQVQKEIKVPEGYTMKYFGEQESQVESNEALAKNLPLTFFLMFVTLLFLFKTYRKPTVILLMLPLIFIGIVLGLLLLGKSFDFFSILGLLGLIGMNIKNAIVLVEQIDLEAKMGKKPLDAVVSATTSRIVPVAMASGTTILGMLPLLFDAMFGGMAATIMGGLLVASILTLFVLPVAYCAIQRIKD
;
A
#
# COMPACT_ATOMS: atom_id res chain seq x y z
N MET A 1 3.30 -48.84 -2.51
CA MET A 1 3.76 -47.48 -2.90
C MET A 1 2.77 -46.76 -3.80
N ILE A 2 2.39 -47.39 -4.92
CA ILE A 2 1.39 -46.81 -5.82
C ILE A 2 0.11 -46.47 -5.05
N ASP A 3 -0.40 -47.37 -4.22
CA ASP A 3 -1.58 -47.13 -3.38
C ASP A 3 -1.40 -45.99 -2.38
N GLY A 4 -0.18 -45.78 -1.86
CA GLY A 4 0.14 -44.66 -0.97
C GLY A 4 0.11 -43.29 -1.66
N ALA A 5 0.39 -43.24 -2.98
CA ALA A 5 0.31 -42.02 -3.79
C ALA A 5 -1.10 -41.78 -4.32
N THR A 6 -1.79 -42.86 -4.76
CA THR A 6 -3.14 -42.75 -5.35
C THR A 6 -4.23 -42.44 -4.31
N GLY A 7 -4.05 -42.90 -3.06
CA GLY A 7 -5.03 -42.65 -1.99
C GLY A 7 -5.33 -41.14 -1.76
N PRO A 8 -4.33 -40.31 -1.45
CA PRO A 8 -4.53 -38.91 -1.13
C PRO A 8 -4.55 -37.96 -2.33
N GLN A 9 -4.39 -38.45 -3.58
CA GLN A 9 -4.19 -37.62 -4.77
C GLN A 9 -5.30 -36.58 -4.99
N TRP A 10 -6.56 -36.95 -4.85
CA TRP A 10 -7.71 -36.09 -5.08
C TRP A 10 -7.90 -35.08 -3.94
N GLY A 11 -7.66 -35.49 -2.70
CA GLY A 11 -7.67 -34.59 -1.54
C GLY A 11 -6.59 -33.51 -1.64
N LEU A 12 -5.37 -33.91 -2.04
CA LEU A 12 -4.26 -32.98 -2.26
C LEU A 12 -4.52 -32.04 -3.44
N LEU A 13 -5.12 -32.53 -4.54
CA LEU A 13 -5.49 -31.68 -5.69
C LEU A 13 -6.54 -30.64 -5.28
N GLY A 14 -7.61 -31.08 -4.61
CA GLY A 14 -8.63 -30.17 -4.11
C GLY A 14 -8.08 -29.12 -3.15
N ALA A 15 -7.20 -29.53 -2.24
CA ALA A 15 -6.52 -28.62 -1.31
C ALA A 15 -5.61 -27.61 -2.04
N THR A 16 -4.89 -28.06 -3.08
CA THR A 16 -4.04 -27.20 -3.91
C THR A 16 -4.88 -26.19 -4.69
N PHE A 17 -5.99 -26.63 -5.30
CA PHE A 17 -6.92 -25.74 -6.01
C PHE A 17 -7.52 -24.68 -5.07
N ILE A 18 -7.92 -25.06 -3.86
CA ILE A 18 -8.44 -24.13 -2.85
C ILE A 18 -7.38 -23.13 -2.43
N ALA A 19 -6.12 -23.57 -2.26
CA ALA A 19 -5.01 -22.66 -1.96
C ALA A 19 -4.76 -21.65 -3.09
N ILE A 20 -4.91 -22.05 -4.36
CA ILE A 20 -4.85 -21.13 -5.50
C ILE A 20 -6.05 -20.16 -5.45
N CYS A 21 -7.26 -20.68 -5.21
CA CYS A 21 -8.47 -19.86 -5.13
C CYS A 21 -8.38 -18.80 -4.01
N SER A 22 -7.65 -19.04 -2.91
CA SER A 22 -7.52 -18.05 -1.82
C SER A 22 -6.88 -16.74 -2.28
N PHE A 23 -6.01 -16.78 -3.30
CA PHE A 23 -5.37 -15.61 -3.89
C PHE A 23 -6.14 -15.02 -5.09
N LEU A 24 -7.24 -15.62 -5.52
CA LEU A 24 -8.04 -15.15 -6.65
C LEU A 24 -8.55 -13.71 -6.49
N PRO A 25 -8.96 -13.23 -5.28
CA PRO A 25 -9.35 -11.84 -5.09
C PRO A 25 -8.29 -10.83 -5.54
N LEU A 26 -7.00 -11.14 -5.37
CA LEU A 26 -5.90 -10.28 -5.82
C LEU A 26 -5.83 -10.15 -7.34
N TYR A 27 -6.07 -11.25 -8.04
CA TYR A 27 -6.02 -11.27 -9.50
C TYR A 27 -7.19 -10.52 -10.13
N LEU A 28 -8.38 -10.63 -9.52
CA LEU A 28 -9.61 -10.04 -10.02
C LEU A 28 -9.83 -8.59 -9.56
N ALA A 29 -9.09 -8.10 -8.58
CA ALA A 29 -9.28 -6.76 -8.03
C ALA A 29 -8.90 -5.67 -9.04
N PRO A 30 -9.81 -4.73 -9.37
CA PRO A 30 -9.55 -3.62 -10.27
C PRO A 30 -8.95 -2.43 -9.50
N SER A 31 -7.72 -2.54 -9.02
CA SER A 31 -7.03 -1.44 -8.32
C SER A 31 -5.58 -1.35 -8.75
N SER A 32 -4.99 -0.16 -8.62
CA SER A 32 -3.58 0.09 -8.94
C SER A 32 -2.63 -0.80 -8.14
N VAL A 33 -2.97 -1.07 -6.88
CA VAL A 33 -2.21 -1.97 -6.01
C VAL A 33 -2.34 -3.42 -6.48
N ALA A 34 -3.53 -3.83 -6.89
CA ALA A 34 -3.74 -5.18 -7.42
C ALA A 34 -2.91 -5.44 -8.67
N GLU A 35 -2.72 -4.45 -9.54
CA GLU A 35 -1.87 -4.61 -10.73
C GLU A 35 -0.41 -4.94 -10.38
N ILE A 36 0.11 -4.38 -9.30
CA ILE A 36 1.47 -4.68 -8.81
C ILE A 36 1.56 -6.13 -8.32
N VAL A 37 0.51 -6.65 -7.69
CA VAL A 37 0.52 -7.98 -7.05
C VAL A 37 -0.13 -9.09 -7.87
N LYS A 38 -0.78 -8.80 -9.00
CA LYS A 38 -1.33 -9.80 -9.94
C LYS A 38 -0.34 -10.90 -10.34
N PRO A 39 0.94 -10.61 -10.65
CA PRO A 39 1.91 -11.65 -10.98
C PRO A 39 2.11 -12.68 -9.87
N LEU A 40 1.93 -12.28 -8.60
CA LEU A 40 2.03 -13.17 -7.46
C LEU A 40 1.01 -14.32 -7.54
N PHE A 41 -0.24 -14.03 -7.93
CA PHE A 41 -1.25 -15.07 -8.13
C PHE A 41 -0.84 -16.08 -9.19
N VAL A 42 -0.34 -15.62 -10.34
CA VAL A 42 0.06 -16.50 -11.45
C VAL A 42 1.22 -17.39 -11.04
N VAL A 43 2.24 -16.81 -10.41
CA VAL A 43 3.41 -17.57 -9.92
C VAL A 43 3.00 -18.60 -8.86
N LEU A 44 2.14 -18.23 -7.92
CA LEU A 44 1.63 -19.15 -6.90
C LEU A 44 0.79 -20.27 -7.52
N ALA A 45 -0.09 -19.97 -8.47
CA ALA A 45 -0.91 -20.97 -9.13
C ALA A 45 -0.07 -22.02 -9.87
N ILE A 46 0.93 -21.57 -10.62
CA ILE A 46 1.85 -22.47 -11.36
C ILE A 46 2.70 -23.28 -10.38
N SER A 47 3.32 -22.64 -9.38
CA SER A 47 4.20 -23.32 -8.43
C SER A 47 3.47 -24.33 -7.55
N LEU A 48 2.26 -24.01 -7.09
CA LEU A 48 1.43 -24.94 -6.32
C LEU A 48 0.94 -26.11 -7.17
N GLY A 49 0.55 -25.84 -8.44
CA GLY A 49 0.18 -26.90 -9.38
C GLY A 49 1.33 -27.86 -9.67
N LEU A 50 2.52 -27.34 -9.95
CA LEU A 50 3.73 -28.15 -10.14
C LEU A 50 4.13 -28.90 -8.86
N SER A 51 4.01 -28.26 -7.69
CA SER A 51 4.27 -28.90 -6.40
C SER A 51 3.39 -30.13 -6.16
N TRP A 52 2.11 -30.09 -6.58
CA TRP A 52 1.23 -31.24 -6.50
C TRP A 52 1.73 -32.41 -7.36
N ILE A 53 2.16 -32.13 -8.61
CA ILE A 53 2.74 -33.19 -9.52
C ILE A 53 4.00 -33.77 -8.89
N LEU A 54 4.92 -32.92 -8.38
CA LEU A 54 6.16 -33.34 -7.75
C LEU A 54 5.92 -34.13 -6.46
N ALA A 55 4.92 -33.76 -5.67
CA ALA A 55 4.56 -34.51 -4.46
C ALA A 55 4.12 -35.94 -4.78
N LEU A 56 3.37 -36.13 -5.83
CA LEU A 56 2.92 -37.47 -6.23
C LEU A 56 4.02 -38.33 -6.88
N THR A 57 4.95 -37.72 -7.61
CA THR A 57 6.02 -38.41 -8.33
C THR A 57 7.29 -38.54 -7.51
N GLN A 58 7.94 -37.44 -7.17
CA GLN A 58 9.24 -37.43 -6.49
C GLN A 58 9.18 -37.94 -5.05
N THR A 59 8.16 -37.54 -4.27
CA THR A 59 8.07 -37.95 -2.87
C THR A 59 7.89 -39.45 -2.73
N THR A 60 7.13 -40.06 -3.63
CA THR A 60 6.96 -41.55 -3.67
C THR A 60 8.23 -42.27 -4.08
N VAL A 61 8.96 -41.74 -5.06
CA VAL A 61 10.25 -42.32 -5.50
C VAL A 61 11.30 -42.20 -4.38
N PHE A 62 11.47 -41.00 -3.79
CA PHE A 62 12.43 -40.84 -2.69
C PHE A 62 12.03 -41.61 -1.44
N GLY A 63 10.73 -41.70 -1.15
CA GLY A 63 10.25 -42.57 -0.07
C GLY A 63 10.67 -44.03 -0.25
N ASN A 64 10.71 -44.54 -1.49
CA ASN A 64 11.17 -45.87 -1.78
C ASN A 64 12.67 -46.07 -1.54
N PHE A 65 13.49 -45.06 -1.85
CA PHE A 65 14.94 -45.16 -1.65
C PHE A 65 15.35 -44.98 -0.18
N ILE A 66 14.65 -44.11 0.56
CA ILE A 66 15.06 -43.71 1.90
C ILE A 66 14.41 -44.56 3.00
N LEU A 67 13.12 -44.93 2.82
CA LEU A 67 12.38 -45.67 3.82
C LEU A 67 12.62 -47.18 3.66
N LYS A 68 13.36 -47.80 4.58
CA LYS A 68 13.49 -49.25 4.67
C LYS A 68 12.29 -49.81 5.44
N ALA A 69 11.46 -50.58 4.78
CA ALA A 69 10.39 -51.30 5.46
C ALA A 69 11.02 -52.31 6.47
N LYS A 70 10.77 -52.14 7.74
CA LYS A 70 11.06 -53.17 8.74
C LYS A 70 10.05 -54.28 8.57
N ALA A 71 10.48 -55.36 7.97
CA ALA A 71 9.72 -56.62 7.93
C ALA A 71 9.91 -57.34 9.25
N ASN A 72 9.11 -57.03 10.28
CA ASN A 72 8.95 -57.91 11.43
C ASN A 72 7.72 -57.58 12.26
N GLY A 73 6.97 -58.58 12.59
CA GLY A 73 5.67 -58.67 13.17
C GLY A 73 5.48 -58.24 14.64
N ASP A 74 6.33 -57.39 15.22
CA ASP A 74 6.18 -56.81 16.55
C ASP A 74 6.16 -55.26 16.50
N ALA A 75 5.52 -54.69 15.52
CA ALA A 75 5.36 -53.24 15.49
C ALA A 75 4.33 -52.83 16.55
N LYS A 76 4.80 -52.46 17.77
CA LYS A 76 3.99 -51.73 18.73
C LYS A 76 3.32 -50.56 18.03
N ASP A 77 2.05 -50.35 18.26
CA ASP A 77 1.30 -49.21 17.71
C ASP A 77 2.11 -47.94 17.98
N PRO A 78 2.57 -47.19 16.95
CA PRO A 78 3.36 -46.00 17.12
C PRO A 78 2.64 -44.94 17.95
N TYR A 79 1.33 -45.05 18.14
CA TYR A 79 0.46 -44.14 18.91
C TYR A 79 0.22 -44.63 20.35
N ASP A 80 0.78 -45.73 20.77
CA ASP A 80 0.67 -46.28 22.15
C ASP A 80 1.73 -45.66 23.09
N LYS A 81 1.81 -44.33 23.11
CA LYS A 81 2.66 -43.56 24.03
C LYS A 81 1.81 -42.70 24.96
N PRO A 82 2.26 -42.45 26.23
CA PRO A 82 1.50 -41.67 27.22
C PRO A 82 1.04 -40.30 26.70
N PHE A 83 1.83 -39.67 25.82
CA PHE A 83 1.50 -38.39 25.18
C PHE A 83 0.21 -38.49 24.36
N TYR A 84 0.07 -39.51 23.50
CA TYR A 84 -1.11 -39.67 22.65
C TYR A 84 -2.35 -40.06 23.47
N HIS A 85 -2.20 -40.84 24.52
CA HIS A 85 -3.31 -41.17 25.44
C HIS A 85 -3.82 -39.93 26.19
N LYS A 86 -2.90 -39.07 26.69
CA LYS A 86 -3.27 -37.78 27.30
C LYS A 86 -3.99 -36.87 26.35
N PHE A 87 -3.48 -36.76 25.11
CA PHE A 87 -4.12 -35.96 24.05
C PHE A 87 -5.53 -36.48 23.73
N ALA A 88 -5.71 -37.77 23.53
CA ALA A 88 -7.01 -38.40 23.29
C ALA A 88 -8.00 -38.17 24.42
N SER A 89 -7.54 -38.20 25.68
CA SER A 89 -8.36 -37.89 26.85
C SER A 89 -8.83 -36.45 26.88
N ILE A 90 -7.93 -35.49 26.61
CA ILE A 90 -8.28 -34.08 26.51
C ILE A 90 -9.30 -33.86 25.36
N LEU A 91 -9.06 -34.45 24.20
CA LEU A 91 -9.95 -34.33 23.05
C LEU A 91 -11.35 -34.86 23.34
N ARG A 92 -11.47 -36.05 24.00
CA ARG A 92 -12.76 -36.60 24.42
C ARG A 92 -13.48 -35.65 25.38
N THR A 93 -12.75 -35.02 26.33
CA THR A 93 -13.33 -34.06 27.27
C THR A 93 -13.87 -32.83 26.56
N LEU A 94 -13.13 -32.31 25.55
CA LEU A 94 -13.56 -31.17 24.77
C LEU A 94 -14.80 -31.51 23.89
N ILE A 95 -14.86 -32.70 23.31
CA ILE A 95 -16.02 -33.19 22.54
C ILE A 95 -17.25 -33.35 23.45
N ARG A 96 -17.10 -33.84 24.69
CA ARG A 96 -18.20 -33.90 25.63
C ARG A 96 -18.74 -32.51 26.00
N ARG A 97 -17.86 -31.52 26.14
CA ARG A 97 -18.23 -30.14 26.48
C ARG A 97 -18.27 -29.24 25.23
N LYS A 98 -18.81 -29.76 24.11
CA LYS A 98 -18.79 -29.09 22.78
C LYS A 98 -19.31 -27.65 22.78
N VAL A 99 -20.38 -27.36 23.53
CA VAL A 99 -20.97 -26.02 23.62
C VAL A 99 -20.01 -25.03 24.31
N LEU A 100 -19.37 -25.46 25.40
CA LEU A 100 -18.41 -24.64 26.13
C LEU A 100 -17.16 -24.38 25.26
N THR A 101 -16.65 -25.42 24.59
CA THR A 101 -15.47 -25.33 23.74
C THR A 101 -15.71 -24.40 22.54
N LEU A 102 -16.82 -24.56 21.82
CA LEU A 102 -17.14 -23.69 20.68
C LEU A 102 -17.48 -22.27 21.15
N GLY A 103 -18.20 -22.12 22.26
CA GLY A 103 -18.51 -20.81 22.85
C GLY A 103 -17.27 -20.04 23.29
N SER A 104 -16.28 -20.71 23.91
CA SER A 104 -15.01 -20.07 24.27
C SER A 104 -14.21 -19.62 23.03
N MET A 105 -14.25 -20.38 21.94
CA MET A 105 -13.58 -19.99 20.68
C MET A 105 -14.25 -18.77 20.03
N VAL A 106 -15.58 -18.71 20.05
CA VAL A 106 -16.31 -17.53 19.55
C VAL A 106 -16.00 -16.30 20.42
N ALA A 107 -15.94 -16.46 21.75
CA ALA A 107 -15.56 -15.37 22.64
C ALA A 107 -14.13 -14.86 22.35
N LEU A 108 -13.14 -15.77 22.19
CA LEU A 108 -11.77 -15.41 21.81
C LEU A 108 -11.72 -14.73 20.44
N PHE A 109 -12.52 -15.15 19.49
CA PHE A 109 -12.62 -14.51 18.19
C PHE A 109 -13.14 -13.06 18.30
N ILE A 110 -14.21 -12.84 19.09
CA ILE A 110 -14.74 -11.49 19.32
C ILE A 110 -13.68 -10.61 20.00
N ILE A 111 -12.98 -11.14 21.02
CA ILE A 111 -11.87 -10.41 21.66
C ILE A 111 -10.78 -10.07 20.65
N SER A 112 -10.42 -11.00 19.76
CA SER A 112 -9.39 -10.74 18.74
C SER A 112 -9.82 -9.66 17.75
N LEU A 113 -11.11 -9.57 17.39
CA LEU A 113 -11.62 -8.48 16.54
C LEU A 113 -11.54 -7.11 17.24
N VAL A 114 -11.84 -7.05 18.54
CA VAL A 114 -11.72 -5.80 19.32
C VAL A 114 -10.25 -5.36 19.37
N ILE A 115 -9.34 -6.29 19.68
CA ILE A 115 -7.89 -6.00 19.72
C ILE A 115 -7.40 -5.56 18.34
N MET A 116 -7.84 -6.22 17.26
CA MET A 116 -7.50 -5.85 15.88
C MET A 116 -7.90 -4.41 15.55
N GLY A 117 -9.07 -3.96 16.02
CA GLY A 117 -9.52 -2.57 15.84
C GLY A 117 -8.66 -1.54 16.60
N MET A 118 -7.95 -1.97 17.66
CA MET A 118 -7.04 -1.11 18.43
C MET A 118 -5.60 -1.14 17.92
N MET A 119 -5.25 -2.09 17.05
CA MET A 119 -3.89 -2.22 16.52
C MET A 119 -3.59 -1.12 15.49
N PRO A 120 -2.33 -0.64 15.43
CA PRO A 120 -1.91 0.28 14.39
C PRO A 120 -2.02 -0.40 13.03
N GLN A 121 -2.76 0.24 12.13
CA GLN A 121 -2.93 -0.21 10.75
C GLN A 121 -2.06 0.67 9.85
N ASN A 122 -1.27 0.07 8.98
CA ASN A 122 -0.49 0.77 7.98
C ASN A 122 -0.91 0.28 6.59
N PHE A 123 -0.87 1.17 5.58
CA PHE A 123 -1.14 0.73 4.22
C PHE A 123 0.05 -0.05 3.66
N PHE A 124 1.19 0.62 3.51
CA PHE A 124 2.45 -0.01 3.12
C PHE A 124 3.57 0.38 4.08
N PRO A 125 4.39 -0.57 4.54
CA PRO A 125 5.59 -0.27 5.29
C PRO A 125 6.66 0.38 4.39
N SER A 126 7.59 1.12 5.00
CA SER A 126 8.76 1.63 4.30
C SER A 126 9.74 0.50 4.00
N LEU A 127 10.41 0.60 2.84
CA LEU A 127 11.46 -0.33 2.44
C LEU A 127 12.75 -0.06 3.23
N ASP A 128 13.45 -1.12 3.55
CA ASP A 128 14.79 -1.05 4.14
C ASP A 128 15.83 -0.85 3.03
N LYS A 129 15.95 0.40 2.57
CA LYS A 129 16.88 0.81 1.52
C LYS A 129 17.80 1.92 2.03
N PRO A 130 19.07 1.95 1.60
CA PRO A 130 20.01 3.00 1.99
C PRO A 130 19.77 4.31 1.22
N TYR A 131 18.51 4.67 1.01
CA TYR A 131 18.10 5.86 0.27
C TYR A 131 16.95 6.56 0.96
N PHE A 132 17.01 7.88 1.01
CA PHE A 132 15.81 8.69 1.26
C PHE A 132 15.73 9.81 0.23
N ARG A 133 14.53 10.35 0.06
CA ARG A 133 14.28 11.48 -0.82
C ARG A 133 13.63 12.62 -0.05
N ALA A 134 13.82 13.83 -0.55
CA ALA A 134 13.10 14.99 -0.09
C ALA A 134 12.59 15.80 -1.28
N ASP A 135 11.34 16.18 -1.23
CA ASP A 135 10.73 17.15 -2.13
C ASP A 135 10.70 18.50 -1.42
N VAL A 136 11.38 19.48 -1.99
CA VAL A 136 11.54 20.82 -1.41
C VAL A 136 10.77 21.81 -2.27
N PHE A 137 9.75 22.42 -1.67
CA PHE A 137 8.89 23.43 -2.31
C PHE A 137 9.18 24.79 -1.70
N TYR A 138 9.63 25.70 -2.51
CA TYR A 138 9.72 27.12 -2.17
C TYR A 138 8.40 27.83 -2.49
N PRO A 139 8.15 29.03 -1.91
CA PRO A 139 6.97 29.82 -2.25
C PRO A 139 6.87 30.07 -3.75
N ASP A 140 5.64 30.13 -4.27
CA ASP A 140 5.41 30.47 -5.65
C ASP A 140 5.97 31.90 -5.95
N GLY A 141 6.69 32.02 -7.06
CA GLY A 141 7.41 33.24 -7.40
C GLY A 141 8.94 33.18 -7.20
N TYR A 142 9.45 32.14 -6.53
CA TYR A 142 10.90 31.90 -6.50
C TYR A 142 11.41 31.55 -7.89
N SER A 143 12.58 32.09 -8.23
CA SER A 143 13.26 31.71 -9.47
C SER A 143 14.03 30.42 -9.29
N ILE A 144 14.24 29.70 -10.38
CA ILE A 144 15.05 28.47 -10.36
C ILE A 144 16.50 28.77 -9.92
N ASN A 145 17.04 29.96 -10.26
CA ASN A 145 18.40 30.35 -9.87
C ASN A 145 18.54 30.54 -8.36
N ASP A 146 17.49 31.08 -7.69
CA ASP A 146 17.48 31.21 -6.24
C ASP A 146 17.44 29.85 -5.56
N VAL A 147 16.60 28.95 -6.08
CA VAL A 147 16.53 27.55 -5.58
C VAL A 147 17.87 26.85 -5.74
N VAL A 148 18.53 26.97 -6.91
CA VAL A 148 19.85 26.37 -7.14
C VAL A 148 20.89 26.90 -6.15
N LYS A 149 20.88 28.21 -5.91
CA LYS A 149 21.81 28.86 -4.98
C LYS A 149 21.65 28.35 -3.54
N GLU A 150 20.41 28.29 -3.05
CA GLU A 150 20.12 27.79 -1.69
C GLU A 150 20.42 26.29 -1.57
N MET A 151 20.00 25.48 -2.55
CA MET A 151 20.20 24.04 -2.52
C MET A 151 21.67 23.61 -2.67
N LYS A 152 22.55 24.46 -3.22
CA LYS A 152 23.98 24.20 -3.27
C LYS A 152 24.57 24.11 -1.84
N SER A 153 24.16 24.98 -0.93
CA SER A 153 24.57 24.91 0.48
C SER A 153 24.05 23.64 1.17
N VAL A 154 22.86 23.18 0.78
CA VAL A 154 22.27 21.89 1.26
C VAL A 154 23.09 20.70 0.75
N GLU A 155 23.50 20.71 -0.53
CA GLU A 155 24.37 19.68 -1.11
C GLU A 155 25.71 19.61 -0.38
N GLU A 156 26.37 20.76 -0.13
CA GLU A 156 27.62 20.84 0.59
C GLU A 156 27.49 20.32 2.02
N HIS A 157 26.42 20.64 2.71
CA HIS A 157 26.13 20.13 4.06
C HIS A 157 25.97 18.60 4.07
N LEU A 158 25.20 18.04 3.14
CA LEU A 158 24.99 16.59 3.04
C LEU A 158 26.29 15.85 2.65
N ALA A 159 27.08 16.41 1.74
CA ALA A 159 28.33 15.80 1.27
C ALA A 159 29.41 15.72 2.38
N GLN A 160 29.32 16.55 3.43
CA GLN A 160 30.21 16.50 4.58
C GLN A 160 29.85 15.43 5.60
N GLN A 161 28.67 14.80 5.49
CA GLN A 161 28.21 13.78 6.43
C GLN A 161 28.91 12.44 6.14
N PRO A 162 29.46 11.74 7.17
CA PRO A 162 30.33 10.57 6.96
C PRO A 162 29.63 9.38 6.32
N GLU A 163 28.33 9.22 6.54
CA GLU A 163 27.56 8.08 6.05
C GLU A 163 26.86 8.35 4.72
N VAL A 164 26.97 9.58 4.19
CA VAL A 164 26.41 9.95 2.89
C VAL A 164 27.38 9.53 1.80
N LYS A 165 26.92 8.64 0.93
CA LYS A 165 27.70 8.13 -0.20
C LYS A 165 27.55 9.00 -1.44
N LYS A 166 26.31 9.48 -1.71
CA LYS A 166 25.99 10.29 -2.88
C LYS A 166 24.77 11.17 -2.62
N VAL A 167 24.84 12.40 -3.10
CA VAL A 167 23.73 13.34 -3.16
C VAL A 167 23.42 13.64 -4.62
N SER A 168 22.13 13.63 -4.98
CA SER A 168 21.67 14.04 -6.32
C SER A 168 20.53 15.01 -6.13
N ILE A 169 20.67 16.22 -6.67
CA ILE A 169 19.62 17.25 -6.62
C ILE A 169 19.15 17.53 -8.05
N THR A 170 17.84 17.49 -8.23
CA THR A 170 17.20 17.85 -9.51
C THR A 170 16.38 19.11 -9.27
N PHE A 171 16.57 20.11 -10.11
CA PHE A 171 15.94 21.41 -10.00
C PHE A 171 14.80 21.56 -11.00
N GLY A 172 13.74 22.23 -10.61
CA GLY A 172 12.61 22.58 -11.44
C GLY A 172 11.67 21.44 -11.81
N SER A 173 11.99 20.20 -11.45
CA SER A 173 11.15 19.02 -11.66
C SER A 173 11.67 17.84 -10.85
N THR A 174 10.91 16.75 -10.78
CA THR A 174 11.46 15.46 -10.34
C THR A 174 12.32 14.86 -11.47
N PRO A 175 13.35 14.04 -11.14
CA PRO A 175 14.07 13.27 -12.14
C PRO A 175 13.15 12.29 -12.87
N LEU A 176 13.64 11.71 -13.97
CA LEU A 176 12.96 10.62 -14.64
C LEU A 176 12.61 9.53 -13.61
N ARG A 177 11.46 8.88 -13.80
CA ARG A 177 10.93 7.89 -12.87
C ARG A 177 11.95 6.76 -12.64
N TYR A 178 12.61 6.78 -11.51
CA TYR A 178 13.59 5.77 -11.09
C TYR A 178 13.00 4.79 -10.05
N TYR A 179 11.79 5.08 -9.58
CA TYR A 179 11.12 4.30 -8.55
C TYR A 179 9.60 4.31 -8.80
N LEU A 180 8.93 3.15 -8.65
CA LEU A 180 7.52 2.98 -9.01
C LEU A 180 6.58 3.96 -8.28
N ALA A 181 6.79 4.14 -6.99
CA ALA A 181 5.97 4.99 -6.13
C ALA A 181 6.48 6.45 -6.02
N SER A 182 7.35 6.91 -6.93
CA SER A 182 7.74 8.31 -6.94
C SER A 182 6.65 9.18 -7.54
N THR A 183 6.28 10.26 -6.86
CA THR A 183 5.48 11.33 -7.45
C THR A 183 6.28 11.98 -8.57
N SER A 184 5.61 12.36 -9.64
CA SER A 184 6.20 13.17 -10.70
C SER A 184 5.69 14.59 -10.56
N VAL A 185 6.58 15.50 -10.22
CA VAL A 185 6.32 16.93 -10.25
C VAL A 185 6.78 17.46 -11.59
N GLY A 186 5.86 18.03 -12.36
CA GLY A 186 6.15 18.68 -13.64
C GLY A 186 7.01 19.94 -13.45
N PRO A 187 7.34 20.66 -14.55
CA PRO A 187 8.18 21.85 -14.49
C PRO A 187 7.65 22.90 -13.50
N LYS A 188 8.41 23.18 -12.45
CA LYS A 188 8.14 24.18 -11.40
C LYS A 188 9.44 24.84 -10.99
N PRO A 189 9.65 26.14 -11.28
CA PRO A 189 10.89 26.83 -10.97
C PRO A 189 11.22 26.91 -9.48
N ASN A 190 10.21 26.81 -8.61
CA ASN A 190 10.30 26.86 -7.17
C ASN A 190 10.42 25.47 -6.49
N PHE A 191 10.91 24.46 -7.21
CA PHE A 191 10.96 23.09 -6.72
C PHE A 191 12.36 22.48 -6.88
N ALA A 192 12.77 21.70 -5.89
CA ALA A 192 13.93 20.83 -5.96
C ALA A 192 13.61 19.44 -5.38
N ASN A 193 14.15 18.39 -6.02
CA ASN A 193 14.09 17.03 -5.52
C ASN A 193 15.50 16.58 -5.10
N VAL A 194 15.66 16.17 -3.86
CA VAL A 194 16.90 15.67 -3.28
C VAL A 194 16.80 14.18 -3.10
N LEU A 195 17.76 13.44 -3.64
CA LEU A 195 17.95 12.01 -3.43
C LEU A 195 19.28 11.79 -2.74
N VAL A 196 19.25 11.18 -1.57
CA VAL A 196 20.44 10.88 -0.77
C VAL A 196 20.65 9.37 -0.70
N GLU A 197 21.82 8.92 -1.11
CA GLU A 197 22.30 7.55 -0.95
C GLU A 197 23.24 7.47 0.25
N LEU A 198 22.96 6.55 1.17
CA LEU A 198 23.76 6.29 2.35
C LEU A 198 24.61 5.03 2.19
N THR A 199 25.57 4.83 3.06
CA THR A 199 26.44 3.64 3.07
C THR A 199 25.68 2.37 3.52
N ASP A 200 24.70 2.51 4.43
CA ASP A 200 23.93 1.39 4.99
C ASP A 200 22.48 1.85 5.31
N SER A 201 21.53 0.96 5.13
CA SER A 201 20.11 1.22 5.38
C SER A 201 19.78 1.51 6.85
N LYS A 202 20.60 1.03 7.79
CA LYS A 202 20.40 1.28 9.23
C LYS A 202 20.44 2.77 9.61
N TYR A 203 21.15 3.59 8.81
CA TYR A 203 21.25 5.03 9.04
C TYR A 203 20.12 5.83 8.41
N THR A 204 19.33 5.22 7.51
CA THR A 204 18.40 5.96 6.65
C THR A 204 17.35 6.76 7.42
N LYS A 205 16.79 6.18 8.50
CA LYS A 205 15.77 6.86 9.32
C LYS A 205 16.36 8.05 10.08
N GLU A 206 17.54 7.88 10.65
CA GLU A 206 18.23 8.92 11.42
C GLU A 206 18.63 10.09 10.52
N TYR A 207 19.25 9.80 9.37
CA TYR A 207 19.67 10.83 8.42
C TYR A 207 18.50 11.56 7.77
N GLU A 208 17.42 10.88 7.46
CA GLU A 208 16.20 11.51 6.97
C GLU A 208 15.62 12.47 8.01
N GLU A 209 15.66 12.09 9.31
CA GLU A 209 15.17 12.92 10.41
C GLU A 209 16.06 14.15 10.64
N ASN A 210 17.37 13.94 10.68
CA ASN A 210 18.34 15.02 10.82
C ASN A 210 18.23 16.00 9.65
N PHE A 211 18.03 15.51 8.44
CA PHE A 211 17.84 16.35 7.26
C PHE A 211 16.54 17.18 7.33
N ASP A 212 15.43 16.60 7.73
CA ASP A 212 14.18 17.34 7.93
C ASP A 212 14.36 18.45 8.98
N GLY A 213 15.03 18.15 10.10
CA GLY A 213 15.37 19.14 11.14
C GLY A 213 16.28 20.25 10.61
N TYR A 214 17.33 19.89 9.86
CA TYR A 214 18.23 20.85 9.23
C TYR A 214 17.52 21.82 8.28
N MET A 215 16.65 21.30 7.42
CA MET A 215 15.88 22.10 6.46
C MET A 215 14.93 23.07 7.18
N LYS A 216 14.22 22.62 8.21
CA LYS A 216 13.31 23.46 9.00
C LYS A 216 14.04 24.58 9.75
N ALA A 217 15.25 24.32 10.25
CA ALA A 217 16.04 25.31 10.98
C ALA A 217 16.68 26.37 10.08
N ASN A 218 17.19 25.96 8.89
CA ASN A 218 17.97 26.84 8.03
C ASN A 218 17.16 27.42 6.85
N TYR A 219 16.08 26.73 6.42
CA TYR A 219 15.25 27.12 5.28
C TYR A 219 13.75 27.14 5.65
N PRO A 220 13.34 27.99 6.60
CA PRO A 220 11.95 28.04 7.10
C PRO A 220 10.93 28.45 6.03
N ASN A 221 11.38 29.07 4.95
CA ASN A 221 10.53 29.45 3.83
C ASN A 221 10.21 28.26 2.89
N ALA A 222 10.97 27.16 2.99
CA ALA A 222 10.76 25.99 2.17
C ALA A 222 9.91 24.94 2.91
N ILE A 223 8.94 24.37 2.21
CA ILE A 223 8.23 23.17 2.68
C ILE A 223 9.02 21.96 2.23
N THR A 224 9.67 21.28 3.17
CA THR A 224 10.44 20.08 2.91
C THR A 224 9.61 18.85 3.28
N ARG A 225 9.40 17.98 2.32
CA ARG A 225 8.76 16.68 2.50
C ARG A 225 9.79 15.57 2.33
N THR A 226 10.33 15.09 3.43
CA THR A 226 11.20 13.91 3.42
C THR A 226 10.35 12.63 3.34
N SER A 227 10.87 11.62 2.68
CA SER A 227 10.18 10.33 2.58
C SER A 227 11.16 9.18 2.38
N LEU A 228 10.90 8.09 3.10
CA LEU A 228 11.49 6.78 2.83
C LEU A 228 10.80 6.14 1.62
N PHE A 229 11.48 5.22 0.97
CA PHE A 229 10.90 4.48 -0.14
C PHE A 229 9.82 3.52 0.35
N LYS A 230 8.65 3.53 -0.29
CA LYS A 230 7.51 2.65 -0.03
C LYS A 230 7.01 2.07 -1.36
N LEU A 231 6.36 0.91 -1.34
CA LEU A 231 5.68 0.35 -2.53
C LEU A 231 4.21 0.81 -2.65
N SER A 232 3.84 1.86 -1.94
CA SER A 232 2.50 2.46 -2.06
C SER A 232 2.35 3.23 -3.38
N PRO A 233 1.12 3.42 -3.87
CA PRO A 233 0.87 4.41 -4.92
C PRO A 233 1.44 5.78 -4.53
N ALA A 234 1.91 6.52 -5.53
CA ALA A 234 2.45 7.86 -5.31
C ALA A 234 1.32 8.83 -4.92
N VAL A 235 1.51 9.57 -3.83
CA VAL A 235 0.56 10.57 -3.32
C VAL A 235 1.28 11.88 -3.01
N ASP A 236 0.59 13.01 -3.18
CA ASP A 236 1.15 14.34 -2.91
C ASP A 236 1.30 14.60 -1.40
N ALA A 237 0.40 14.05 -0.58
CA ALA A 237 0.47 14.03 0.87
C ALA A 237 -0.14 12.73 1.41
N ALA A 238 0.23 12.34 2.64
CA ALA A 238 -0.34 11.14 3.26
C ALA A 238 -1.84 11.32 3.57
N ILE A 239 -2.23 12.52 3.99
CA ILE A 239 -3.61 12.89 4.31
C ILE A 239 -4.03 14.03 3.39
N GLU A 240 -5.09 13.81 2.61
CA GLU A 240 -5.64 14.79 1.69
C GLU A 240 -7.17 14.82 1.81
N ILE A 241 -7.71 16.00 2.08
CA ILE A 241 -9.15 16.27 2.13
C ILE A 241 -9.48 17.28 1.06
N GLY A 242 -10.20 16.89 0.03
CA GLY A 242 -10.55 17.71 -1.12
C GLY A 242 -11.99 18.19 -1.08
N PHE A 243 -12.15 19.43 -1.51
CA PHE A 243 -13.44 20.06 -1.77
C PHE A 243 -13.56 20.28 -3.27
N ILE A 244 -14.65 19.80 -3.85
CA ILE A 244 -14.91 19.82 -5.30
C ILE A 244 -16.11 20.71 -5.54
N GLY A 245 -16.01 21.64 -6.49
CA GLY A 245 -17.12 22.54 -6.81
C GLY A 245 -16.76 23.63 -7.83
N PRO A 246 -17.74 24.47 -8.20
CA PRO A 246 -17.61 25.39 -9.33
C PRO A 246 -16.93 26.71 -9.00
N ASN A 247 -16.90 27.15 -7.74
CA ASN A 247 -16.43 28.48 -7.36
C ASN A 247 -15.14 28.43 -6.54
N THR A 248 -14.11 29.14 -7.00
CA THR A 248 -12.79 29.22 -6.40
C THR A 248 -12.82 29.76 -4.96
N ASP A 249 -13.57 30.84 -4.69
CA ASP A 249 -13.54 31.47 -3.38
C ASP A 249 -14.20 30.60 -2.31
N THR A 250 -15.26 29.89 -2.67
CA THR A 250 -15.90 28.90 -1.79
C THR A 250 -14.96 27.72 -1.50
N LEU A 251 -14.25 27.21 -2.52
CA LEU A 251 -13.26 26.15 -2.34
C LEU A 251 -12.13 26.59 -1.41
N VAL A 252 -11.63 27.80 -1.58
CA VAL A 252 -10.61 28.39 -0.70
C VAL A 252 -11.12 28.49 0.75
N ALA A 253 -12.36 28.98 0.94
CA ALA A 253 -12.95 29.12 2.27
C ALA A 253 -13.10 27.75 2.97
N LEU A 254 -13.61 26.73 2.27
CA LEU A 254 -13.76 25.38 2.81
C LEU A 254 -12.40 24.73 3.11
N THR A 255 -11.45 24.90 2.21
CA THR A 255 -10.09 24.35 2.40
C THR A 255 -9.40 25.01 3.59
N ASN A 256 -9.52 26.34 3.76
CA ASN A 256 -8.93 27.03 4.90
C ASN A 256 -9.52 26.56 6.24
N GLN A 257 -10.83 26.29 6.32
CA GLN A 257 -11.44 25.69 7.51
C GLN A 257 -10.83 24.31 7.82
N ALA A 258 -10.60 23.48 6.79
CA ALA A 258 -9.96 22.19 6.97
C ALA A 258 -8.49 22.35 7.42
N LEU A 259 -7.75 23.31 6.86
CA LEU A 259 -6.38 23.61 7.29
C LEU A 259 -6.32 24.08 8.75
N GLU A 260 -7.26 24.91 9.21
CA GLU A 260 -7.36 25.32 10.61
C GLU A 260 -7.57 24.12 11.54
N ILE A 261 -8.43 23.16 11.15
CA ILE A 261 -8.63 21.92 11.90
C ILE A 261 -7.33 21.11 11.95
N MET A 262 -6.62 20.99 10.82
CA MET A 262 -5.34 20.29 10.77
C MET A 262 -4.28 20.97 11.66
N HIS A 263 -4.21 22.30 11.67
CA HIS A 263 -3.27 23.06 12.52
C HIS A 263 -3.50 22.89 14.02
N ARG A 264 -4.73 22.57 14.45
CA ARG A 264 -5.03 22.28 15.87
C ARG A 264 -4.47 20.92 16.32
N ASN A 265 -4.13 20.04 15.40
CA ASN A 265 -3.60 18.72 15.72
C ASN A 265 -2.06 18.74 15.70
N PRO A 266 -1.39 18.58 16.87
CA PRO A 266 0.07 18.63 16.97
C PRO A 266 0.78 17.44 16.30
N ASP A 267 0.03 16.39 15.97
CA ASP A 267 0.55 15.18 15.30
C ASP A 267 0.70 15.35 13.79
N LEU A 268 0.30 16.50 13.24
CA LEU A 268 0.36 16.80 11.81
C LEU A 268 1.46 17.80 11.49
N ILE A 269 2.09 17.61 10.35
CA ILE A 269 3.16 18.46 9.80
C ILE A 269 2.91 18.71 8.31
N ASN A 270 3.67 19.64 7.72
CA ASN A 270 3.61 19.99 6.29
C ASN A 270 2.19 20.37 5.82
N ILE A 271 1.45 21.06 6.68
CA ILE A 271 0.06 21.48 6.42
C ILE A 271 0.06 22.54 5.32
N ARG A 272 -0.64 22.25 4.22
CA ARG A 272 -0.69 23.12 3.04
C ARG A 272 -1.96 22.88 2.23
N ASN A 273 -2.26 23.79 1.31
CA ASN A 273 -3.26 23.54 0.28
C ASN A 273 -2.61 23.07 -1.04
N SER A 274 -3.39 22.40 -1.89
CA SER A 274 -2.89 21.84 -3.14
C SER A 274 -2.66 22.83 -4.28
N TRP A 275 -3.16 24.07 -4.15
CA TRP A 275 -3.00 25.12 -5.16
C TRP A 275 -1.82 26.06 -4.89
N GLY A 276 -1.24 26.00 -3.67
CA GLY A 276 -0.16 26.90 -3.25
C GLY A 276 -0.67 28.29 -2.87
N ASN A 277 0.18 29.29 -3.00
CA ASN A 277 -0.13 30.68 -2.69
C ASN A 277 -0.58 31.42 -3.94
N LYS A 278 -1.43 32.44 -3.75
CA LYS A 278 -1.73 33.39 -4.82
C LYS A 278 -0.48 34.21 -5.12
N ILE A 279 -0.14 34.32 -6.39
CA ILE A 279 0.95 35.16 -6.89
C ILE A 279 0.39 36.44 -7.51
N PRO A 280 1.13 37.57 -7.43
CA PRO A 280 0.78 38.76 -8.15
C PRO A 280 0.98 38.55 -9.65
N VAL A 281 -0.01 38.90 -10.44
CA VAL A 281 0.01 38.79 -11.90
C VAL A 281 -0.32 40.15 -12.49
N TRP A 282 0.58 40.65 -13.33
CA TRP A 282 0.34 41.83 -14.15
C TRP A 282 -0.16 41.40 -15.53
N LYS A 283 -1.38 41.80 -15.85
CA LYS A 283 -2.03 41.46 -17.11
C LYS A 283 -2.20 42.70 -17.94
N PRO A 284 -1.39 42.87 -19.00
CA PRO A 284 -1.59 43.97 -19.95
C PRO A 284 -2.93 43.79 -20.68
N VAL A 285 -3.78 44.78 -20.63
CA VAL A 285 -5.09 44.80 -21.31
C VAL A 285 -4.92 45.36 -22.70
N TYR A 286 -4.88 44.47 -23.71
CA TYR A 286 -4.73 44.87 -25.11
C TYR A 286 -5.87 45.80 -25.55
N SER A 287 -5.53 46.98 -26.13
CA SER A 287 -6.46 47.91 -26.72
C SER A 287 -6.37 47.85 -28.25
N PRO A 288 -7.40 47.34 -28.95
CA PRO A 288 -7.42 47.33 -30.41
C PRO A 288 -7.30 48.73 -31.02
N GLU A 289 -7.93 49.71 -30.36
CA GLU A 289 -7.95 51.11 -30.82
C GLU A 289 -6.56 51.74 -30.84
N ARG A 290 -5.71 51.40 -29.86
CA ARG A 290 -4.33 51.90 -29.77
C ARG A 290 -3.35 51.06 -30.57
N ALA A 291 -3.56 49.78 -30.66
CA ALA A 291 -2.61 48.82 -31.24
C ALA A 291 -2.75 48.70 -32.75
N GLN A 292 -3.97 48.77 -33.32
CA GLN A 292 -4.17 48.61 -34.79
C GLN A 292 -3.48 49.71 -35.63
N PRO A 293 -3.52 51.00 -35.27
CA PRO A 293 -2.79 52.00 -36.02
C PRO A 293 -1.28 51.78 -36.03
N LEU A 294 -0.73 51.09 -35.03
CA LEU A 294 0.68 50.77 -34.90
C LEU A 294 1.00 49.39 -35.49
N GLY A 295 0.05 48.75 -36.19
CA GLY A 295 0.23 47.45 -36.78
C GLY A 295 0.47 46.27 -35.79
N VAL A 296 0.16 46.46 -34.52
CA VAL A 296 0.41 45.47 -33.45
C VAL A 296 -0.83 44.60 -33.23
N SER A 297 -0.70 43.30 -33.47
CA SER A 297 -1.75 42.33 -33.14
C SER A 297 -1.63 41.87 -31.69
N ARG A 298 -2.73 41.32 -31.14
CA ARG A 298 -2.71 40.70 -29.78
C ARG A 298 -1.66 39.59 -29.71
N GLN A 299 -1.49 38.81 -30.77
CA GLN A 299 -0.48 37.75 -30.86
C GLN A 299 0.94 38.32 -30.87
N GLY A 300 1.19 39.39 -31.65
CA GLY A 300 2.49 40.06 -31.69
C GLY A 300 2.86 40.65 -30.31
N MET A 301 1.89 41.26 -29.61
CA MET A 301 2.08 41.72 -28.23
C MET A 301 2.46 40.56 -27.30
N ALA A 302 1.75 39.43 -27.35
CA ALA A 302 2.03 38.28 -26.51
C ALA A 302 3.42 37.68 -26.81
N GLN A 303 3.81 37.58 -28.09
CA GLN A 303 5.14 37.12 -28.49
C GLN A 303 6.26 38.06 -28.01
N SER A 304 6.04 39.35 -28.12
CA SER A 304 7.00 40.35 -27.62
C SER A 304 7.20 40.25 -26.11
N ILE A 305 6.11 40.09 -25.34
CA ILE A 305 6.18 39.85 -23.88
C ILE A 305 6.93 38.56 -23.59
N GLN A 306 6.66 37.49 -24.33
CA GLN A 306 7.36 36.21 -24.15
C GLN A 306 8.87 36.35 -24.43
N ILE A 307 9.27 37.01 -25.48
CA ILE A 307 10.68 37.28 -25.81
C ILE A 307 11.38 38.08 -24.71
N GLY A 308 10.71 39.12 -24.21
CA GLY A 308 11.23 40.00 -23.16
C GLY A 308 11.16 39.43 -21.74
N THR A 309 10.52 38.27 -21.51
CA THR A 309 10.38 37.65 -20.19
C THR A 309 10.99 36.24 -20.12
N THR A 310 10.34 35.25 -20.69
CA THR A 310 10.77 33.83 -20.62
C THR A 310 11.61 33.38 -21.80
N GLY A 311 11.56 34.12 -22.92
CA GLY A 311 12.12 33.72 -24.20
C GLY A 311 11.15 32.88 -25.04
N MET A 312 11.35 32.93 -26.36
CA MET A 312 10.57 32.17 -27.33
C MET A 312 11.46 31.13 -28.01
N THR A 313 11.00 29.89 -28.04
CA THR A 313 11.71 28.82 -28.78
C THR A 313 11.56 29.02 -30.26
N LEU A 314 12.68 29.21 -30.98
CA LEU A 314 12.73 29.37 -32.44
C LEU A 314 12.96 28.05 -33.17
N GLY A 315 13.58 27.08 -32.51
CA GLY A 315 13.94 25.80 -33.11
C GLY A 315 14.69 24.90 -32.14
N GLU A 316 15.21 23.81 -32.70
CA GLU A 316 15.95 22.81 -31.95
C GLU A 316 17.32 22.59 -32.59
N TYR A 317 18.36 22.57 -31.79
CA TYR A 317 19.70 22.14 -32.17
C TYR A 317 19.95 20.73 -31.64
N ARG A 318 20.27 19.80 -32.54
CA ARG A 318 20.55 18.41 -32.20
C ARG A 318 22.05 18.15 -32.19
N GLN A 319 22.53 17.68 -31.03
CA GLN A 319 23.93 17.29 -30.85
C GLN A 319 23.98 15.86 -30.29
N GLY A 320 24.20 14.88 -31.17
CA GLY A 320 24.10 13.47 -30.79
C GLY A 320 22.70 13.12 -30.27
N ASP A 321 22.61 12.63 -29.04
CA ASP A 321 21.35 12.26 -28.40
C ASP A 321 20.64 13.44 -27.68
N GLN A 322 21.28 14.62 -27.69
CA GLN A 322 20.74 15.80 -27.03
C GLN A 322 19.98 16.69 -28.01
N VAL A 323 18.81 17.15 -27.57
CA VAL A 323 18.01 18.15 -28.27
C VAL A 323 18.03 19.42 -27.42
N LEU A 324 18.65 20.46 -27.91
CA LEU A 324 18.79 21.75 -27.22
C LEU A 324 17.86 22.77 -27.88
N PRO A 325 16.96 23.43 -27.11
CA PRO A 325 16.10 24.47 -27.68
C PRO A 325 16.92 25.72 -28.00
N ILE A 326 16.69 26.31 -29.19
CA ILE A 326 17.22 27.62 -29.57
C ILE A 326 16.21 28.66 -29.06
N LEU A 327 16.61 29.44 -28.05
CA LEU A 327 15.75 30.45 -27.44
C LEU A 327 16.12 31.85 -27.93
N LEU A 328 15.11 32.59 -28.41
CA LEU A 328 15.20 34.03 -28.62
C LEU A 328 14.81 34.73 -27.31
N LYS A 329 15.75 35.46 -26.72
CA LYS A 329 15.56 36.23 -25.50
C LYS A 329 16.10 37.63 -25.66
N ASP A 330 15.51 38.59 -24.97
CA ASP A 330 16.14 39.89 -24.76
C ASP A 330 17.37 39.71 -23.83
N ASN A 331 18.44 40.43 -24.08
CA ASN A 331 19.66 40.36 -23.27
C ASN A 331 19.47 40.94 -21.85
N THR A 332 18.36 41.62 -21.59
CA THR A 332 17.99 42.21 -20.28
C THR A 332 17.13 41.27 -19.43
N VAL A 333 16.78 40.07 -19.90
CA VAL A 333 15.85 39.15 -19.20
C VAL A 333 16.30 38.82 -17.78
N ASP A 334 17.60 38.67 -17.54
CA ASP A 334 18.11 38.33 -16.22
C ASP A 334 18.07 39.52 -15.21
N SER A 335 17.90 40.74 -15.68
CA SER A 335 17.73 41.96 -14.90
C SER A 335 16.34 42.59 -15.00
N PHE A 336 15.40 41.90 -15.68
CA PHE A 336 14.05 42.41 -15.96
C PHE A 336 13.28 42.65 -14.65
N ARG A 337 12.76 43.89 -14.51
CA ARG A 337 11.92 44.31 -13.41
C ARG A 337 10.50 44.51 -13.91
N ILE A 338 9.53 44.38 -13.01
CA ILE A 338 8.11 44.54 -13.38
C ILE A 338 7.80 45.91 -14.01
N ASN A 339 8.53 46.96 -13.63
CA ASN A 339 8.38 48.29 -14.21
C ASN A 339 8.89 48.35 -15.68
N ASP A 340 9.80 47.48 -16.04
CA ASP A 340 10.36 47.42 -17.40
C ASP A 340 9.32 46.87 -18.39
N LEU A 341 8.27 46.20 -17.89
CA LEU A 341 7.16 45.73 -18.69
C LEU A 341 6.49 46.84 -19.52
N ARG A 342 6.38 48.05 -18.97
CA ARG A 342 5.75 49.19 -19.64
C ARG A 342 6.52 49.65 -20.87
N THR A 343 7.85 49.63 -20.79
CA THR A 343 8.76 50.09 -21.84
C THR A 343 9.19 48.95 -22.79
N LEU A 344 8.70 47.74 -22.54
CA LEU A 344 9.05 46.56 -23.35
C LEU A 344 8.74 46.84 -24.86
N PRO A 345 9.71 46.62 -25.75
CA PRO A 345 9.49 46.82 -27.18
C PRO A 345 8.53 45.74 -27.75
N VAL A 346 7.47 46.19 -28.39
CA VAL A 346 6.49 45.37 -29.09
C VAL A 346 6.64 45.59 -30.60
N PHE A 347 6.71 44.47 -31.33
CA PHE A 347 6.91 44.49 -32.75
C PHE A 347 5.57 44.54 -33.50
N GLY A 348 5.44 45.53 -34.39
CA GLY A 348 4.32 45.69 -35.35
C GLY A 348 4.61 45.05 -36.69
N THR A 349 3.61 45.10 -37.58
CA THR A 349 3.77 44.70 -38.98
C THR A 349 4.59 45.76 -39.72
N GLY A 350 5.85 45.53 -40.05
CA GLY A 350 6.65 46.47 -40.80
C GLY A 350 7.97 46.89 -40.17
N ASN A 351 8.51 46.14 -39.23
CA ASN A 351 9.76 46.43 -38.52
C ASN A 351 9.72 47.64 -37.56
N GLU A 352 8.57 48.23 -37.35
CA GLU A 352 8.43 49.30 -36.38
C GLU A 352 8.26 48.71 -34.99
N THR A 353 8.95 49.32 -34.00
CA THR A 353 8.83 48.93 -32.59
C THR A 353 8.15 50.06 -31.81
N THR A 354 7.25 49.68 -30.94
CA THR A 354 6.59 50.60 -30.00
C THR A 354 6.66 50.03 -28.57
N SER A 355 6.45 50.86 -27.57
CA SER A 355 6.41 50.37 -26.17
C SER A 355 5.09 49.67 -25.89
N LEU A 356 5.12 48.70 -25.01
CA LEU A 356 3.92 47.95 -24.61
C LEU A 356 2.83 48.88 -24.03
N GLU A 357 3.22 49.93 -23.33
CA GLU A 357 2.28 50.92 -22.76
C GLU A 357 1.43 51.62 -23.83
N GLN A 358 1.93 51.78 -25.05
CA GLN A 358 1.20 52.42 -26.15
C GLN A 358 0.12 51.53 -26.77
N VAL A 359 0.21 50.22 -26.61
CA VAL A 359 -0.73 49.22 -27.22
C VAL A 359 -1.73 48.65 -26.24
N VAL A 360 -1.61 48.98 -24.93
CA VAL A 360 -2.53 48.54 -23.86
C VAL A 360 -3.36 49.70 -23.33
N SER A 361 -4.56 49.42 -22.85
CA SER A 361 -5.39 50.40 -22.17
C SER A 361 -4.99 50.58 -20.72
N ASP A 362 -4.58 49.46 -20.06
CA ASP A 362 -4.23 49.40 -18.63
C ASP A 362 -3.39 48.17 -18.35
N PHE A 363 -2.80 48.13 -17.15
CA PHE A 363 -2.16 46.96 -16.57
C PHE A 363 -3.00 46.51 -15.37
N ASP A 364 -3.79 45.45 -15.58
CA ASP A 364 -4.62 44.87 -14.53
C ASP A 364 -3.74 44.04 -13.57
N PHE A 365 -3.74 44.44 -12.30
CA PHE A 365 -2.99 43.79 -11.23
C PHE A 365 -3.92 42.89 -10.42
N GLN A 366 -3.67 41.59 -10.49
CA GLN A 366 -4.50 40.59 -9.83
C GLN A 366 -3.64 39.61 -9.03
N TYR A 367 -4.22 39.08 -7.95
CA TYR A 367 -3.66 37.91 -7.24
C TYR A 367 -4.35 36.64 -7.73
N ARG A 368 -3.61 35.72 -8.33
CA ARG A 368 -4.15 34.46 -8.84
C ARG A 368 -3.34 33.28 -8.35
N PHE A 369 -4.00 32.12 -8.25
CA PHE A 369 -3.27 30.89 -8.07
C PHE A 369 -2.51 30.54 -9.35
N SER A 370 -1.25 30.11 -9.19
CA SER A 370 -0.40 29.66 -10.30
C SER A 370 -0.87 28.32 -10.88
N ASN A 371 -1.49 27.50 -10.06
CA ASN A 371 -1.94 26.16 -10.42
C ASN A 371 -3.34 25.90 -9.80
N VAL A 372 -4.28 25.49 -10.65
CA VAL A 372 -5.63 25.07 -10.26
C VAL A 372 -5.79 23.63 -10.68
N LYS A 373 -6.18 22.76 -9.75
CA LYS A 373 -6.39 21.32 -10.02
C LYS A 373 -7.87 21.06 -10.31
N ASP A 374 -8.11 20.17 -11.26
CA ASP A 374 -9.42 19.64 -11.59
C ASP A 374 -9.51 18.15 -11.29
N TYR A 375 -10.67 17.73 -10.82
CA TYR A 375 -11.04 16.34 -10.64
C TYR A 375 -12.39 16.08 -11.34
N ASN A 376 -12.40 15.16 -12.29
CA ASN A 376 -13.60 14.85 -13.09
C ASN A 376 -14.28 16.09 -13.68
N ARG A 377 -13.50 17.01 -14.26
CA ARG A 377 -13.94 18.27 -14.90
C ARG A 377 -14.53 19.30 -13.93
N GLN A 378 -14.31 19.17 -12.66
CA GLN A 378 -14.68 20.15 -11.64
C GLN A 378 -13.44 20.58 -10.88
N MET A 379 -13.36 21.84 -10.50
CA MET A 379 -12.25 22.32 -9.68
C MET A 379 -12.22 21.58 -8.34
N VAL A 380 -11.02 21.19 -7.92
CA VAL A 380 -10.78 20.58 -6.62
C VAL A 380 -9.66 21.30 -5.90
N MET A 381 -9.89 21.69 -4.67
CA MET A 381 -8.85 22.18 -3.77
C MET A 381 -8.74 21.27 -2.56
N MET A 382 -7.53 20.87 -2.23
CA MET A 382 -7.26 19.90 -1.17
C MET A 382 -6.51 20.57 -0.01
N ALA A 383 -6.95 20.30 1.21
CA ALA A 383 -6.15 20.47 2.41
C ALA A 383 -5.26 19.23 2.55
N GLN A 384 -3.95 19.44 2.65
CA GLN A 384 -2.93 18.39 2.64
C GLN A 384 -2.07 18.48 3.89
N CYS A 385 -1.73 17.32 4.48
CA CYS A 385 -0.77 17.24 5.56
C CYS A 385 -0.12 15.85 5.60
N ASP A 386 0.99 15.74 6.33
CA ASP A 386 1.66 14.50 6.62
C ASP A 386 1.61 14.24 8.14
N PRO A 387 1.50 12.99 8.61
CA PRO A 387 1.58 12.70 10.03
C PRO A 387 3.03 12.89 10.53
N ARG A 388 3.17 13.35 11.78
CA ARG A 388 4.47 13.39 12.45
C ARG A 388 5.02 11.96 12.55
N ARG A 389 6.32 11.83 12.58
CA ARG A 389 7.00 10.54 12.72
C ARG A 389 6.53 9.80 13.97
N GLY A 390 6.35 8.50 13.83
CA GLY A 390 5.82 7.64 14.89
C GLY A 390 4.30 7.70 15.06
N VAL A 391 3.63 8.67 14.41
CA VAL A 391 2.17 8.74 14.40
C VAL A 391 1.63 7.89 13.25
N ASN A 392 0.62 7.10 13.55
CA ASN A 392 -0.06 6.29 12.55
C ASN A 392 -0.90 7.17 11.61
N ALA A 393 -0.62 7.12 10.30
CA ALA A 393 -1.26 7.95 9.31
C ALA A 393 -2.79 7.76 9.25
N ILE A 394 -3.26 6.52 9.40
CA ILE A 394 -4.69 6.19 9.36
C ILE A 394 -5.41 6.70 10.62
N ALA A 395 -4.78 6.57 11.79
CA ALA A 395 -5.34 7.09 13.03
C ALA A 395 -5.43 8.63 12.99
N ALA A 396 -4.38 9.29 12.53
CA ALA A 396 -4.35 10.74 12.34
C ALA A 396 -5.41 11.20 11.33
N PHE A 397 -5.53 10.51 10.19
CA PHE A 397 -6.57 10.76 9.21
C PHE A 397 -7.98 10.65 9.82
N ASN A 398 -8.28 9.56 10.53
CA ASN A 398 -9.60 9.34 11.12
C ASN A 398 -9.98 10.43 12.12
N GLN A 399 -9.03 10.94 12.92
CA GLN A 399 -9.25 12.07 13.82
C GLN A 399 -9.62 13.33 13.05
N VAL A 400 -8.80 13.71 12.07
CA VAL A 400 -9.04 14.92 11.25
C VAL A 400 -10.34 14.80 10.47
N TRP A 401 -10.56 13.67 9.82
CA TRP A 401 -11.75 13.44 9.02
C TRP A 401 -13.04 13.55 9.84
N SER A 402 -13.05 12.98 11.05
CA SER A 402 -14.20 13.07 11.94
C SER A 402 -14.49 14.51 12.41
N GLN A 403 -13.45 15.31 12.63
CA GLN A 403 -13.58 16.73 12.99
C GLN A 403 -14.07 17.56 11.80
N VAL A 404 -13.48 17.37 10.62
CA VAL A 404 -13.86 18.05 9.39
C VAL A 404 -15.34 17.79 9.04
N GLN A 405 -15.79 16.53 9.16
CA GLN A 405 -17.21 16.18 8.93
C GLN A 405 -18.18 16.84 9.92
N LYS A 406 -17.75 17.09 11.15
CA LYS A 406 -18.58 17.72 12.18
C LYS A 406 -18.61 19.24 12.07
N GLU A 407 -17.46 19.86 11.78
CA GLU A 407 -17.30 21.30 11.84
C GLU A 407 -17.60 21.99 10.50
N ILE A 408 -17.31 21.33 9.37
CA ILE A 408 -17.47 21.92 8.03
C ILE A 408 -18.81 21.53 7.42
N LYS A 409 -19.64 22.52 7.16
CA LYS A 409 -20.89 22.37 6.42
C LYS A 409 -20.62 22.62 4.94
N VAL A 410 -20.69 21.57 4.14
CA VAL A 410 -20.48 21.67 2.69
C VAL A 410 -21.76 22.21 2.03
N PRO A 411 -21.70 23.34 1.28
CA PRO A 411 -22.85 23.92 0.60
C PRO A 411 -23.39 23.00 -0.51
N GLU A 412 -24.64 23.26 -0.92
CA GLU A 412 -25.25 22.54 -2.04
C GLU A 412 -24.47 22.77 -3.35
N GLY A 413 -24.25 21.73 -4.13
CA GLY A 413 -23.42 21.78 -5.34
C GLY A 413 -21.91 21.58 -5.11
N TYR A 414 -21.48 21.41 -3.86
CA TYR A 414 -20.10 21.05 -3.50
C TYR A 414 -20.05 19.66 -2.90
N THR A 415 -18.93 18.99 -3.09
CA THR A 415 -18.68 17.68 -2.48
C THR A 415 -17.35 17.67 -1.74
N MET A 416 -17.31 16.94 -0.63
CA MET A 416 -16.11 16.71 0.16
C MET A 416 -15.71 15.24 0.00
N LYS A 417 -14.45 15.01 -0.34
CA LYS A 417 -13.89 13.67 -0.54
C LYS A 417 -12.48 13.60 0.04
N TYR A 418 -12.10 12.44 0.57
CA TYR A 418 -10.70 12.17 0.92
C TYR A 418 -9.94 11.59 -0.28
N PHE A 419 -8.65 11.89 -0.31
CA PHE A 419 -7.68 11.45 -1.30
C PHE A 419 -6.43 10.88 -0.60
N GLY A 420 -5.34 10.73 -1.31
CA GLY A 420 -4.05 10.32 -0.74
C GLY A 420 -3.96 8.82 -0.43
N GLU A 421 -3.22 8.50 0.64
CA GLU A 421 -3.03 7.09 1.04
C GLU A 421 -4.34 6.40 1.43
N GLN A 422 -5.26 7.15 2.04
CA GLN A 422 -6.56 6.62 2.48
C GLN A 422 -7.46 6.21 1.31
N GLU A 423 -7.53 7.01 0.25
CA GLU A 423 -8.30 6.64 -0.96
C GLU A 423 -7.75 5.34 -1.55
N SER A 424 -6.43 5.26 -1.73
CA SER A 424 -5.78 4.08 -2.28
C SER A 424 -5.99 2.83 -1.44
N GLN A 425 -5.98 2.98 -0.11
CA GLN A 425 -6.22 1.87 0.82
C GLN A 425 -7.66 1.38 0.75
N VAL A 426 -8.63 2.31 0.81
CA VAL A 426 -10.06 1.96 0.76
C VAL A 426 -10.39 1.32 -0.58
N GLU A 427 -9.95 1.91 -1.70
CA GLU A 427 -10.13 1.34 -3.04
C GLU A 427 -9.57 -0.09 -3.12
N SER A 428 -8.37 -0.32 -2.59
CA SER A 428 -7.73 -1.63 -2.61
C SER A 428 -8.49 -2.64 -1.74
N ASN A 429 -8.91 -2.24 -0.54
CA ASN A 429 -9.66 -3.10 0.37
C ASN A 429 -11.05 -3.44 -0.19
N GLU A 430 -11.77 -2.47 -0.75
CA GLU A 430 -13.07 -2.69 -1.40
C GLU A 430 -12.94 -3.59 -2.63
N ALA A 431 -11.92 -3.38 -3.46
CA ALA A 431 -11.66 -4.21 -4.63
C ALA A 431 -11.37 -5.68 -4.25
N LEU A 432 -10.64 -5.91 -3.15
CA LEU A 432 -10.43 -7.25 -2.61
C LEU A 432 -11.72 -7.83 -2.03
N ALA A 433 -12.42 -7.06 -1.19
CA ALA A 433 -13.64 -7.51 -0.50
C ALA A 433 -14.76 -7.90 -1.48
N LYS A 434 -14.90 -7.17 -2.59
CA LYS A 434 -15.88 -7.45 -3.64
C LYS A 434 -15.72 -8.84 -4.26
N ASN A 435 -14.50 -9.37 -4.32
CA ASN A 435 -14.18 -10.66 -4.91
C ASN A 435 -14.14 -11.82 -3.89
N LEU A 436 -14.20 -11.53 -2.58
CA LEU A 436 -14.21 -12.57 -1.54
C LEU A 436 -15.42 -13.52 -1.64
N PRO A 437 -16.66 -13.06 -1.87
CA PRO A 437 -17.82 -13.96 -1.97
C PRO A 437 -17.67 -15.00 -3.09
N LEU A 438 -17.16 -14.59 -4.26
CA LEU A 438 -16.86 -15.52 -5.36
C LEU A 438 -15.82 -16.57 -4.96
N THR A 439 -14.78 -16.12 -4.29
CA THR A 439 -13.70 -16.98 -3.81
C THR A 439 -14.21 -18.03 -2.81
N PHE A 440 -14.97 -17.60 -1.81
CA PHE A 440 -15.56 -18.52 -0.84
C PHE A 440 -16.56 -19.49 -1.49
N PHE A 441 -17.32 -19.03 -2.48
CA PHE A 441 -18.21 -19.89 -3.27
C PHE A 441 -17.43 -20.98 -4.02
N LEU A 442 -16.34 -20.61 -4.71
CA LEU A 442 -15.50 -21.57 -5.42
C LEU A 442 -14.84 -22.58 -4.48
N MET A 443 -14.34 -22.12 -3.32
CA MET A 443 -13.81 -22.99 -2.28
C MET A 443 -14.88 -23.97 -1.77
N PHE A 444 -16.09 -23.49 -1.50
CA PHE A 444 -17.20 -24.31 -1.02
C PHE A 444 -17.59 -25.36 -2.06
N VAL A 445 -17.71 -24.99 -3.33
CA VAL A 445 -18.01 -25.91 -4.45
C VAL A 445 -16.93 -26.97 -4.58
N THR A 446 -15.66 -26.58 -4.51
CA THR A 446 -14.54 -27.54 -4.56
C THR A 446 -14.60 -28.56 -3.41
N LEU A 447 -14.89 -28.09 -2.19
CA LEU A 447 -15.08 -28.97 -1.03
C LEU A 447 -16.31 -29.88 -1.18
N LEU A 448 -17.38 -29.39 -1.80
CA LEU A 448 -18.56 -30.22 -2.11
C LEU A 448 -18.22 -31.36 -3.06
N PHE A 449 -17.48 -31.09 -4.13
CA PHE A 449 -17.01 -32.12 -5.07
C PHE A 449 -16.12 -33.16 -4.39
N LEU A 450 -15.25 -32.70 -3.48
CA LEU A 450 -14.31 -33.58 -2.76
C LEU A 450 -15.04 -34.51 -1.78
N PHE A 451 -15.93 -33.96 -0.94
CA PHE A 451 -16.56 -34.73 0.15
C PHE A 451 -17.94 -35.26 -0.17
N LYS A 452 -18.55 -34.87 -1.28
CA LYS A 452 -19.90 -35.28 -1.72
C LYS A 452 -20.99 -35.09 -0.66
N THR A 453 -20.79 -34.13 0.25
CA THR A 453 -21.72 -33.77 1.35
C THR A 453 -21.51 -32.31 1.74
N TYR A 454 -22.59 -31.62 2.15
CA TYR A 454 -22.52 -30.21 2.55
C TYR A 454 -22.01 -29.99 3.99
N ARG A 455 -22.17 -30.99 4.88
CA ARG A 455 -21.82 -30.84 6.31
C ARG A 455 -20.31 -30.69 6.57
N LYS A 456 -19.49 -31.44 5.83
CA LYS A 456 -18.02 -31.40 5.99
C LYS A 456 -17.41 -30.09 5.50
N PRO A 457 -17.74 -29.59 4.31
CA PRO A 457 -17.34 -28.25 3.86
C PRO A 457 -17.74 -27.15 4.86
N THR A 458 -18.94 -27.18 5.40
CA THR A 458 -19.40 -26.20 6.37
C THR A 458 -18.54 -26.20 7.63
N VAL A 459 -18.16 -27.36 8.15
CA VAL A 459 -17.24 -27.46 9.32
C VAL A 459 -15.89 -26.81 9.00
N ILE A 460 -15.32 -27.09 7.82
CA ILE A 460 -14.02 -26.57 7.40
C ILE A 460 -14.06 -25.04 7.28
N LEU A 461 -15.07 -24.50 6.59
CA LEU A 461 -15.20 -23.06 6.39
C LEU A 461 -15.51 -22.30 7.70
N LEU A 462 -16.22 -22.92 8.62
CA LEU A 462 -16.51 -22.33 9.94
C LEU A 462 -15.24 -22.12 10.79
N MET A 463 -14.14 -22.85 10.50
CA MET A 463 -12.87 -22.66 11.19
C MET A 463 -12.11 -21.43 10.72
N LEU A 464 -12.40 -20.90 9.53
CA LEU A 464 -11.62 -19.79 8.93
C LEU A 464 -11.68 -18.50 9.76
N PRO A 465 -12.82 -18.03 10.26
CA PRO A 465 -12.84 -16.83 11.09
C PRO A 465 -11.97 -16.95 12.35
N LEU A 466 -11.87 -18.15 12.93
CA LEU A 466 -11.09 -18.37 14.15
C LEU A 466 -9.58 -18.20 13.96
N ILE A 467 -9.09 -18.21 12.72
CA ILE A 467 -7.69 -17.96 12.40
C ILE A 467 -7.25 -16.54 12.81
N PHE A 468 -8.19 -15.58 12.83
CA PHE A 468 -7.92 -14.20 13.28
C PHE A 468 -7.35 -14.14 14.69
N ILE A 469 -7.69 -15.08 15.56
CA ILE A 469 -7.09 -15.19 16.90
C ILE A 469 -5.57 -15.31 16.80
N GLY A 470 -5.11 -16.16 15.90
CA GLY A 470 -3.68 -16.39 15.68
C GLY A 470 -2.98 -15.22 15.00
N ILE A 471 -3.65 -14.56 14.06
CA ILE A 471 -3.11 -13.39 13.37
C ILE A 471 -2.85 -12.26 14.36
N VAL A 472 -3.86 -11.94 15.17
CA VAL A 472 -3.74 -10.86 16.16
C VAL A 472 -2.66 -11.18 17.20
N LEU A 473 -2.62 -12.42 17.71
CA LEU A 473 -1.58 -12.85 18.64
C LEU A 473 -0.18 -12.77 18.01
N GLY A 474 -0.02 -13.22 16.77
CA GLY A 474 1.25 -13.17 16.04
C GLY A 474 1.76 -11.75 15.85
N LEU A 475 0.89 -10.85 15.38
CA LEU A 475 1.25 -9.44 15.17
C LEU A 475 1.61 -8.75 16.48
N LEU A 476 0.84 -8.97 17.57
CA LEU A 476 1.10 -8.38 18.88
C LEU A 476 2.42 -8.87 19.48
N LEU A 477 2.65 -10.18 19.49
CA LEU A 477 3.85 -10.77 20.10
C LEU A 477 5.12 -10.38 19.37
N LEU A 478 5.03 -10.19 18.04
CA LEU A 478 6.16 -9.84 17.19
C LEU A 478 6.27 -8.33 16.90
N GLY A 479 5.40 -7.51 17.52
CA GLY A 479 5.45 -6.05 17.43
C GLY A 479 5.26 -5.52 16.01
N LYS A 480 4.45 -6.20 15.18
CA LYS A 480 4.16 -5.81 13.80
C LYS A 480 2.78 -5.17 13.68
N SER A 481 2.65 -4.18 12.78
CA SER A 481 1.36 -3.60 12.41
C SER A 481 0.62 -4.49 11.41
N PHE A 482 -0.70 -4.31 11.34
CA PHE A 482 -1.50 -4.93 10.29
C PHE A 482 -1.42 -4.06 9.04
N ASP A 483 -0.82 -4.57 7.98
CA ASP A 483 -0.57 -3.89 6.72
C ASP A 483 -1.13 -4.67 5.53
N PHE A 484 -0.95 -4.12 4.33
CA PHE A 484 -1.38 -4.77 3.08
C PHE A 484 -0.76 -6.17 2.91
N PHE A 485 0.52 -6.34 3.28
CA PHE A 485 1.18 -7.65 3.20
C PHE A 485 0.64 -8.64 4.23
N SER A 486 0.15 -8.16 5.37
CA SER A 486 -0.57 -8.98 6.35
C SER A 486 -1.88 -9.53 5.78
N ILE A 487 -2.58 -8.76 4.93
CA ILE A 487 -3.76 -9.25 4.19
C ILE A 487 -3.36 -10.37 3.21
N LEU A 488 -2.23 -10.22 2.50
CA LEU A 488 -1.71 -11.30 1.64
C LEU A 488 -1.37 -12.56 2.46
N GLY A 489 -0.77 -12.37 3.63
CA GLY A 489 -0.52 -13.44 4.59
C GLY A 489 -1.79 -14.15 5.03
N LEU A 490 -2.86 -13.41 5.32
CA LEU A 490 -4.18 -13.96 5.65
C LEU A 490 -4.74 -14.83 4.51
N LEU A 491 -4.68 -14.35 3.26
CA LEU A 491 -5.16 -15.12 2.11
C LEU A 491 -4.38 -16.44 1.95
N GLY A 492 -3.07 -16.40 2.11
CA GLY A 492 -2.23 -17.61 2.10
C GLY A 492 -2.55 -18.56 3.25
N LEU A 493 -2.79 -18.02 4.44
CA LEU A 493 -3.13 -18.79 5.64
C LEU A 493 -4.48 -19.51 5.50
N ILE A 494 -5.48 -18.90 4.85
CA ILE A 494 -6.77 -19.51 4.53
C ILE A 494 -6.55 -20.81 3.73
N GLY A 495 -5.75 -20.75 2.66
CA GLY A 495 -5.43 -21.93 1.84
C GLY A 495 -4.72 -23.04 2.62
N MET A 496 -3.72 -22.67 3.43
CA MET A 496 -2.98 -23.64 4.25
C MET A 496 -3.84 -24.30 5.34
N ASN A 497 -4.72 -23.53 5.98
CA ASN A 497 -5.60 -24.07 7.01
C ASN A 497 -6.64 -25.03 6.44
N ILE A 498 -7.26 -24.70 5.30
CA ILE A 498 -8.21 -25.59 4.63
C ILE A 498 -7.52 -26.91 4.22
N LYS A 499 -6.28 -26.86 3.73
CA LYS A 499 -5.49 -28.03 3.41
C LYS A 499 -5.32 -28.97 4.63
N ASN A 500 -4.95 -28.44 5.78
CA ASN A 500 -4.82 -29.22 7.02
C ASN A 500 -6.15 -29.82 7.46
N ALA A 501 -7.23 -29.05 7.34
CA ALA A 501 -8.59 -29.50 7.68
C ALA A 501 -9.09 -30.63 6.75
N ILE A 502 -8.83 -30.52 5.42
CA ILE A 502 -9.17 -31.58 4.43
C ILE A 502 -8.51 -32.89 4.82
N VAL A 503 -7.19 -32.87 5.07
CA VAL A 503 -6.40 -34.06 5.41
C VAL A 503 -6.91 -34.73 6.68
N LEU A 504 -7.34 -33.95 7.69
CA LEU A 504 -7.91 -34.50 8.90
C LEU A 504 -9.30 -35.11 8.67
N VAL A 505 -10.18 -34.43 7.93
CA VAL A 505 -11.53 -34.93 7.64
C VAL A 505 -11.49 -36.19 6.76
N GLU A 506 -10.58 -36.27 5.77
CA GLU A 506 -10.33 -37.49 4.99
C GLU A 506 -9.88 -38.66 5.89
N GLN A 507 -9.00 -38.40 6.84
CA GLN A 507 -8.56 -39.43 7.78
C GLN A 507 -9.70 -39.92 8.66
N ILE A 508 -10.59 -39.03 9.10
CA ILE A 508 -11.79 -39.45 9.86
C ILE A 508 -12.67 -40.39 9.01
N ASP A 509 -12.81 -40.08 7.72
CA ASP A 509 -13.59 -40.93 6.80
C ASP A 509 -12.95 -42.28 6.59
N LEU A 510 -11.62 -42.35 6.49
CA LEU A 510 -10.88 -43.61 6.36
C LEU A 510 -11.04 -44.49 7.60
N GLU A 511 -10.88 -43.89 8.80
CA GLU A 511 -11.06 -44.61 10.07
C GLU A 511 -12.51 -45.11 10.26
N ALA A 512 -13.49 -44.32 9.84
CA ALA A 512 -14.90 -44.72 9.87
C ALA A 512 -15.19 -45.90 8.89
N LYS A 513 -14.59 -45.86 7.69
CA LYS A 513 -14.67 -46.99 6.72
C LYS A 513 -14.02 -48.27 7.21
N MET A 514 -13.02 -48.19 8.10
CA MET A 514 -12.40 -49.33 8.79
C MET A 514 -13.28 -49.95 9.88
N GLY A 515 -14.51 -49.44 10.09
CA GLY A 515 -15.48 -50.00 11.03
C GLY A 515 -15.35 -49.48 12.47
N LYS A 516 -14.55 -48.45 12.76
CA LYS A 516 -14.47 -47.86 14.09
C LYS A 516 -15.75 -47.10 14.44
N LYS A 517 -16.11 -47.10 15.72
CA LYS A 517 -17.24 -46.26 16.19
C LYS A 517 -16.98 -44.80 15.83
N PRO A 518 -18.03 -44.01 15.53
CA PRO A 518 -17.86 -42.64 15.04
C PRO A 518 -16.97 -41.73 15.93
N LEU A 519 -17.12 -41.80 17.25
CA LEU A 519 -16.29 -41.03 18.17
C LEU A 519 -14.83 -41.51 18.18
N ASP A 520 -14.62 -42.83 18.22
CA ASP A 520 -13.28 -43.42 18.22
C ASP A 520 -12.56 -43.17 16.89
N ALA A 521 -13.29 -43.15 15.76
CA ALA A 521 -12.76 -42.80 14.44
C ALA A 521 -12.24 -41.34 14.43
N VAL A 522 -12.99 -40.39 15.01
CA VAL A 522 -12.57 -38.98 15.13
C VAL A 522 -11.33 -38.85 16.02
N VAL A 523 -11.31 -39.52 17.19
CA VAL A 523 -10.17 -39.45 18.13
C VAL A 523 -8.93 -40.11 17.52
N SER A 524 -9.06 -41.31 16.94
CA SER A 524 -7.95 -42.04 16.29
C SER A 524 -7.37 -41.25 15.12
N ALA A 525 -8.22 -40.75 14.22
CA ALA A 525 -7.81 -39.92 13.09
C ALA A 525 -7.06 -38.67 13.53
N THR A 526 -7.58 -37.96 14.54
CA THR A 526 -6.92 -36.75 15.05
C THR A 526 -5.58 -37.07 15.69
N THR A 527 -5.50 -38.15 16.47
CA THR A 527 -4.26 -38.58 17.12
C THR A 527 -3.17 -38.93 16.09
N SER A 528 -3.53 -39.63 15.00
CA SER A 528 -2.60 -39.98 13.93
C SER A 528 -2.09 -38.76 13.15
N ARG A 529 -2.82 -37.66 13.16
CA ARG A 529 -2.49 -36.42 12.41
C ARG A 529 -1.75 -35.37 13.24
N ILE A 530 -1.50 -35.59 14.53
CA ILE A 530 -0.74 -34.65 15.37
C ILE A 530 0.63 -34.34 14.77
N VAL A 531 1.42 -35.37 14.50
CA VAL A 531 2.79 -35.21 14.01
C VAL A 531 2.82 -34.60 12.60
N PRO A 532 2.06 -35.09 11.61
CA PRO A 532 2.02 -34.47 10.29
C PRO A 532 1.62 -32.99 10.30
N VAL A 533 0.58 -32.62 11.05
CA VAL A 533 0.12 -31.23 11.16
C VAL A 533 1.16 -30.37 11.87
N ALA A 534 1.73 -30.83 12.97
CA ALA A 534 2.77 -30.10 13.71
C ALA A 534 4.04 -29.90 12.87
N MET A 535 4.46 -30.92 12.11
CA MET A 535 5.62 -30.81 11.21
C MET A 535 5.36 -29.85 10.06
N ALA A 536 4.21 -29.94 9.39
CA ALA A 536 3.86 -29.05 8.29
C ALA A 536 3.82 -27.58 8.73
N SER A 537 3.21 -27.32 9.89
CA SER A 537 3.15 -25.96 10.44
C SER A 537 4.51 -25.49 10.94
N GLY A 538 5.24 -26.34 11.65
CA GLY A 538 6.57 -26.02 12.18
C GLY A 538 7.58 -25.69 11.08
N THR A 539 7.61 -26.47 9.99
CA THR A 539 8.50 -26.21 8.85
C THR A 539 8.17 -24.89 8.15
N THR A 540 6.87 -24.57 8.02
CA THR A 540 6.44 -23.30 7.43
C THR A 540 6.79 -22.10 8.33
N ILE A 541 6.55 -22.22 9.64
CA ILE A 541 6.91 -21.19 10.63
C ILE A 541 8.43 -20.93 10.60
N LEU A 542 9.24 -21.99 10.63
CA LEU A 542 10.70 -21.85 10.55
C LEU A 542 11.16 -21.26 9.21
N GLY A 543 10.50 -21.62 8.10
CA GLY A 543 10.78 -21.06 6.78
C GLY A 543 10.44 -19.57 6.66
N MET A 544 9.46 -19.08 7.43
CA MET A 544 9.08 -17.66 7.46
C MET A 544 9.95 -16.81 8.41
N LEU A 545 10.76 -17.44 9.27
CA LEU A 545 11.54 -16.73 10.28
C LEU A 545 12.49 -15.66 9.68
N PRO A 546 13.21 -15.90 8.58
CA PRO A 546 14.04 -14.85 7.96
C PRO A 546 13.22 -13.64 7.48
N LEU A 547 12.01 -13.86 6.95
CA LEU A 547 11.13 -12.79 6.48
C LEU A 547 10.56 -11.92 7.61
N LEU A 548 10.57 -12.39 8.85
CA LEU A 548 10.13 -11.60 10.00
C LEU A 548 10.97 -10.35 10.22
N PHE A 549 12.25 -10.41 9.87
CA PHE A 549 13.20 -9.30 9.98
C PHE A 549 13.19 -8.36 8.77
N ASP A 550 12.52 -8.75 7.69
CA ASP A 550 12.33 -7.89 6.52
C ASP A 550 11.33 -6.76 6.84
N ALA A 551 11.65 -5.54 6.40
CA ALA A 551 10.82 -4.37 6.67
C ALA A 551 9.46 -4.45 5.96
N MET A 552 9.41 -5.03 4.75
CA MET A 552 8.20 -5.11 3.91
C MET A 552 7.36 -6.35 4.24
N PHE A 553 8.00 -7.52 4.35
CA PHE A 553 7.29 -8.78 4.51
C PHE A 553 7.12 -9.23 5.97
N GLY A 554 7.67 -8.47 6.93
CA GLY A 554 7.62 -8.82 8.36
C GLY A 554 6.19 -8.95 8.89
N GLY A 555 5.25 -8.09 8.46
CA GLY A 555 3.82 -8.19 8.80
C GLY A 555 3.17 -9.46 8.26
N MET A 556 3.48 -9.82 6.99
CA MET A 556 3.03 -11.05 6.38
C MET A 556 3.57 -12.30 7.11
N ALA A 557 4.86 -12.30 7.41
CA ALA A 557 5.50 -13.41 8.13
C ALA A 557 4.88 -13.59 9.52
N ALA A 558 4.69 -12.51 10.29
CA ALA A 558 4.05 -12.53 11.60
C ALA A 558 2.61 -13.07 11.52
N THR A 559 1.84 -12.64 10.51
CA THR A 559 0.48 -13.11 10.24
C THR A 559 0.45 -14.60 9.97
N ILE A 560 1.33 -15.10 9.09
CA ILE A 560 1.39 -16.53 8.73
C ILE A 560 1.88 -17.35 9.92
N MET A 561 2.94 -16.94 10.61
CA MET A 561 3.51 -17.68 11.73
C MET A 561 2.51 -17.79 12.91
N GLY A 562 1.96 -16.67 13.36
CA GLY A 562 0.98 -16.64 14.45
C GLY A 562 -0.33 -17.34 14.07
N GLY A 563 -0.82 -17.04 12.86
CA GLY A 563 -2.03 -17.65 12.33
C GLY A 563 -1.92 -19.15 12.17
N LEU A 564 -0.81 -19.67 11.63
CA LEU A 564 -0.61 -21.10 11.40
C LEU A 564 -0.40 -21.88 12.71
N LEU A 565 0.27 -21.28 13.69
CA LEU A 565 0.41 -21.88 15.03
C LEU A 565 -0.96 -22.11 15.67
N VAL A 566 -1.81 -21.08 15.70
CA VAL A 566 -3.16 -21.20 16.26
C VAL A 566 -4.05 -22.07 15.37
N ALA A 567 -3.96 -21.94 14.04
CA ALA A 567 -4.70 -22.78 13.10
C ALA A 567 -4.42 -24.28 13.31
N SER A 568 -3.17 -24.66 13.63
CA SER A 568 -2.80 -26.04 13.94
C SER A 568 -3.48 -26.53 15.22
N ILE A 569 -3.52 -25.71 16.24
CA ILE A 569 -4.24 -26.01 17.49
C ILE A 569 -5.75 -26.13 17.20
N LEU A 570 -6.32 -25.19 16.43
CA LEU A 570 -7.73 -25.24 16.05
C LEU A 570 -8.06 -26.51 15.25
N THR A 571 -7.21 -26.91 14.33
CA THR A 571 -7.40 -28.12 13.52
C THR A 571 -7.35 -29.39 14.37
N LEU A 572 -6.46 -29.47 15.37
CA LEU A 572 -6.32 -30.65 16.22
C LEU A 572 -7.35 -30.73 17.35
N PHE A 573 -7.85 -29.61 17.87
CA PHE A 573 -8.75 -29.62 19.03
C PHE A 573 -10.17 -29.16 18.66
N VAL A 574 -10.32 -28.09 17.90
CA VAL A 574 -11.63 -27.45 17.68
C VAL A 574 -12.37 -28.06 16.48
N LEU A 575 -11.65 -28.37 15.39
CA LEU A 575 -12.27 -28.97 14.21
C LEU A 575 -12.93 -30.34 14.51
N PRO A 576 -12.34 -31.26 15.30
CA PRO A 576 -13.00 -32.51 15.70
C PRO A 576 -14.27 -32.26 16.53
N VAL A 577 -14.25 -31.25 17.42
CA VAL A 577 -15.42 -30.87 18.23
C VAL A 577 -16.54 -30.33 17.34
N ALA A 578 -16.21 -29.42 16.42
CA ALA A 578 -17.17 -28.87 15.45
C ALA A 578 -17.71 -29.95 14.51
N TYR A 579 -16.85 -30.89 14.07
CA TYR A 579 -17.24 -32.03 13.26
C TYR A 579 -18.27 -32.89 13.99
N CYS A 580 -17.99 -33.28 15.25
CA CYS A 580 -18.94 -34.06 16.06
C CYS A 580 -20.25 -33.30 16.33
N ALA A 581 -20.20 -31.98 16.49
CA ALA A 581 -21.38 -31.15 16.71
C ALA A 581 -22.29 -31.12 15.47
N ILE A 582 -21.72 -30.86 14.28
CA ILE A 582 -22.48 -30.74 13.01
C ILE A 582 -22.94 -32.10 12.49
N GLN A 583 -22.12 -33.16 12.65
CA GLN A 583 -22.49 -34.54 12.28
C GLN A 583 -23.42 -35.21 13.30
N ARG A 584 -23.72 -34.52 14.44
CA ARG A 584 -24.55 -35.03 15.52
C ARG A 584 -24.09 -36.35 16.14
N ILE A 585 -22.77 -36.54 16.19
CA ILE A 585 -22.16 -37.70 16.81
C ILE A 585 -22.41 -37.59 18.32
N LYS A 586 -23.02 -38.64 18.91
CA LYS A 586 -23.22 -38.80 20.35
C LYS A 586 -22.14 -39.74 20.91
N ASP A 587 -21.87 -39.63 22.21
CA ASP A 587 -20.95 -40.53 22.95
C ASP A 587 -21.39 -41.99 22.87
#